data_8f029e0ee0726d64ef32b2e4305b1496
#
_entry.id   8f029e0ee0726d64ef32b2e4305b1496
#
_cell.length_a   1.000
_cell.length_b   1.000
_cell.length_c   1.000
_cell.angle_alpha   90.00
_cell.angle_beta   90.00
_cell.angle_gamma   90.00
#
_symmetry.space_group_name_H-M   'P 1'
#
loop_
_entity.id
_entity.type
_entity.pdbx_description
1 polymer ?
#
loop_
_entity_poly.entity_id
_entity_poly.type
_entity_poly.pdbx_seq_one_letter_code
_entity_poly.pdbx_strand_id
1 'polypeptide(L)'
;MKLHQLAYVLAVAEEQHFTRAAARLHLAQPSLSRQISLLEHELGVLLFNRGPGQGLVTLTAEGEALLPFVHRVLADTEAIGAEARALTGMVRGRLSVGATPSLITRVLAPALVEFHTSHPGIELAVVEAGSRQLVGQLTSGEVDLALVVLPITDPGVDTTPLFDDPLVLAVAPDHPLAVQRRVRVADLDGLPLVMFREGYDLRAVTLAACRDADVQPRLVSQGGEMDGVLAFVAAGLGAAVVPAIAMPAESTLCAIPFTRPGLSRTVALAHRADRPVPRAARALADQLAGLRQRDLIAPPAGDRT
;
A
#
# COMPACT_ATOMS: atom_id res chain seq x y z
N MET A 1 -3.78 -28.06 -17.63
CA MET A 1 -3.99 -26.70 -17.10
C MET A 1 -4.00 -25.70 -18.24
N LYS A 2 -5.00 -24.80 -18.30
CA LYS A 2 -5.16 -23.77 -19.34
C LYS A 2 -5.27 -22.40 -18.70
N LEU A 3 -4.79 -21.36 -19.38
CA LEU A 3 -4.75 -20.00 -18.87
C LEU A 3 -6.13 -19.46 -18.43
N HIS A 4 -7.18 -19.74 -19.22
CA HIS A 4 -8.53 -19.32 -18.84
C HIS A 4 -9.04 -20.00 -17.56
N GLN A 5 -8.58 -21.21 -17.22
CA GLN A 5 -8.96 -21.87 -15.96
C GLN A 5 -8.35 -21.12 -14.76
N LEU A 6 -7.14 -20.57 -14.90
CA LEU A 6 -6.52 -19.73 -13.87
C LEU A 6 -7.31 -18.42 -13.67
N ALA A 7 -7.75 -17.79 -14.77
CA ALA A 7 -8.62 -16.60 -14.69
C ALA A 7 -9.96 -16.91 -13.99
N TYR A 8 -10.49 -18.11 -14.18
CA TYR A 8 -11.71 -18.56 -13.50
C TYR A 8 -11.49 -18.76 -12.00
N VAL A 9 -10.35 -19.33 -11.60
CA VAL A 9 -9.98 -19.45 -10.19
C VAL A 9 -9.91 -18.06 -9.54
N LEU A 10 -9.22 -17.13 -10.18
CA LEU A 10 -9.11 -15.76 -9.68
C LEU A 10 -10.49 -15.10 -9.51
N ALA A 11 -11.34 -15.17 -10.53
CA ALA A 11 -12.68 -14.58 -10.47
C ALA A 11 -13.54 -15.18 -9.35
N VAL A 12 -13.45 -16.49 -9.09
CA VAL A 12 -14.19 -17.12 -7.98
C VAL A 12 -13.60 -16.74 -6.62
N ALA A 13 -12.28 -16.60 -6.50
CA ALA A 13 -11.62 -16.16 -5.27
C ALA A 13 -12.02 -14.73 -4.90
N GLU A 14 -12.05 -13.81 -5.86
CA GLU A 14 -12.45 -12.41 -5.66
C GLU A 14 -13.94 -12.25 -5.35
N GLU A 15 -14.79 -12.93 -6.10
CA GLU A 15 -16.26 -12.84 -5.94
C GLU A 15 -16.78 -13.64 -4.73
N GLN A 16 -16.02 -14.62 -4.26
CA GLN A 16 -16.42 -15.58 -3.22
C GLN A 16 -17.79 -16.25 -3.52
N HIS A 17 -18.14 -16.34 -4.81
CA HIS A 17 -19.43 -16.84 -5.24
C HIS A 17 -19.40 -17.28 -6.71
N PHE A 18 -19.66 -18.56 -6.99
CA PHE A 18 -19.62 -19.10 -8.36
C PHE A 18 -20.56 -18.39 -9.33
N THR A 19 -21.78 -18.05 -8.89
CA THR A 19 -22.76 -17.39 -9.79
C THR A 19 -22.32 -15.96 -10.14
N ARG A 20 -21.79 -15.18 -9.19
CA ARG A 20 -21.27 -13.84 -9.47
C ARG A 20 -20.04 -13.88 -10.36
N ALA A 21 -19.11 -14.78 -10.08
CA ALA A 21 -17.93 -14.99 -10.92
C ALA A 21 -18.32 -15.39 -12.34
N ALA A 22 -19.30 -16.30 -12.51
CA ALA A 22 -19.80 -16.71 -13.83
C ALA A 22 -20.44 -15.53 -14.58
N ALA A 23 -21.26 -14.72 -13.91
CA ALA A 23 -21.85 -13.52 -14.50
C ALA A 23 -20.78 -12.51 -14.96
N ARG A 24 -19.76 -12.24 -14.13
CA ARG A 24 -18.62 -11.39 -14.47
C ARG A 24 -17.84 -11.88 -15.68
N LEU A 25 -17.70 -13.21 -15.81
CA LEU A 25 -16.99 -13.86 -16.92
C LEU A 25 -17.88 -14.12 -18.15
N HIS A 26 -19.14 -13.72 -18.12
CA HIS A 26 -20.14 -14.00 -19.16
C HIS A 26 -20.29 -15.50 -19.47
N LEU A 27 -20.26 -16.33 -18.44
CA LEU A 27 -20.37 -17.79 -18.52
C LEU A 27 -21.62 -18.30 -17.79
N ALA A 28 -22.07 -19.50 -18.18
CA ALA A 28 -23.02 -20.25 -17.37
C ALA A 28 -22.32 -20.82 -16.13
N GLN A 29 -22.92 -20.69 -14.95
CA GLN A 29 -22.34 -21.18 -13.67
C GLN A 29 -21.94 -22.67 -13.72
N PRO A 30 -22.71 -23.60 -14.32
CA PRO A 30 -22.30 -25.01 -14.43
C PRO A 30 -21.02 -25.19 -15.26
N SER A 31 -20.82 -24.36 -16.28
CA SER A 31 -19.61 -24.37 -17.10
C SER A 31 -18.38 -23.94 -16.32
N LEU A 32 -18.49 -22.83 -15.58
CA LEU A 32 -17.43 -22.34 -14.70
C LEU A 32 -17.05 -23.40 -13.65
N SER A 33 -18.06 -23.95 -12.94
CA SER A 33 -17.85 -24.97 -11.92
C SER A 33 -17.15 -26.22 -12.48
N ARG A 34 -17.56 -26.66 -13.67
CA ARG A 34 -16.93 -27.81 -14.34
C ARG A 34 -15.46 -27.54 -14.68
N GLN A 35 -15.13 -26.34 -15.19
CA GLN A 35 -13.75 -25.98 -15.55
C GLN A 35 -12.84 -25.93 -14.31
N ILE A 36 -13.33 -25.41 -13.19
CA ILE A 36 -12.59 -25.42 -11.93
C ILE A 36 -12.42 -26.85 -11.42
N SER A 37 -13.46 -27.68 -11.43
CA SER A 37 -13.33 -29.09 -11.02
C SER A 37 -12.35 -29.87 -11.88
N LEU A 38 -12.28 -29.60 -13.19
CA LEU A 38 -11.28 -30.23 -14.07
C LEU A 38 -9.86 -29.79 -13.69
N LEU A 39 -9.67 -28.51 -13.33
CA LEU A 39 -8.38 -28.01 -12.88
C LEU A 39 -7.99 -28.60 -11.52
N GLU A 40 -8.91 -28.65 -10.56
CA GLU A 40 -8.71 -29.29 -9.24
C GLU A 40 -8.31 -30.76 -9.40
N HIS A 41 -8.97 -31.47 -10.29
CA HIS A 41 -8.63 -32.89 -10.59
C HIS A 41 -7.23 -33.02 -11.23
N GLU A 42 -6.86 -32.11 -12.13
CA GLU A 42 -5.54 -32.09 -12.78
C GLU A 42 -4.42 -31.78 -11.76
N LEU A 43 -4.68 -30.85 -10.82
CA LEU A 43 -3.75 -30.46 -9.76
C LEU A 43 -3.70 -31.46 -8.63
N GLY A 44 -4.71 -32.32 -8.49
CA GLY A 44 -4.84 -33.29 -7.39
C GLY A 44 -5.20 -32.66 -6.03
N VAL A 45 -5.65 -31.42 -6.01
CA VAL A 45 -6.04 -30.69 -4.79
C VAL A 45 -7.34 -29.91 -5.03
N LEU A 46 -8.11 -29.66 -3.98
CA LEU A 46 -9.26 -28.77 -4.02
C LEU A 46 -8.77 -27.32 -3.78
N LEU A 47 -9.28 -26.39 -4.56
CA LEU A 47 -8.97 -24.97 -4.43
C LEU A 47 -10.04 -24.23 -3.61
N PHE A 48 -11.27 -24.75 -3.60
CA PHE A 48 -12.39 -24.07 -2.95
C PHE A 48 -13.16 -25.01 -2.01
N ASN A 49 -13.52 -24.47 -0.84
CA ASN A 49 -14.49 -25.07 0.05
C ASN A 49 -15.89 -24.81 -0.49
N ARG A 50 -16.63 -25.87 -0.81
CA ARG A 50 -18.03 -25.82 -1.25
C ARG A 50 -18.90 -26.17 -0.04
N GLY A 51 -19.29 -25.16 0.77
CA GLY A 51 -20.16 -25.40 1.93
C GLY A 51 -21.56 -25.88 1.54
N PRO A 52 -22.25 -26.66 2.41
CA PRO A 52 -23.66 -26.98 2.24
C PRO A 52 -24.48 -25.72 2.57
N GLY A 53 -25.05 -25.06 1.54
CA GLY A 53 -25.87 -23.85 1.72
C GLY A 53 -25.46 -22.72 0.79
N GLN A 54 -26.42 -21.91 0.42
CA GLN A 54 -26.29 -20.89 -0.63
C GLN A 54 -25.16 -19.90 -0.36
N GLY A 55 -24.06 -20.03 -1.09
CA GLY A 55 -23.42 -18.88 -1.70
C GLY A 55 -21.99 -18.55 -1.28
N LEU A 56 -21.54 -18.66 -0.06
CA LEU A 56 -20.18 -18.22 0.27
C LEU A 56 -19.15 -19.32 -0.04
N VAL A 57 -18.24 -19.01 -0.94
CA VAL A 57 -17.13 -19.89 -1.35
C VAL A 57 -15.85 -19.31 -0.78
N THR A 58 -15.10 -20.12 -0.03
CA THR A 58 -13.78 -19.74 0.50
C THR A 58 -12.71 -20.59 -0.16
N LEU A 59 -11.49 -20.10 -0.19
CA LEU A 59 -10.33 -20.91 -0.58
C LEU A 59 -10.07 -22.01 0.47
N THR A 60 -9.52 -23.13 0.00
CA THR A 60 -8.86 -24.11 0.86
C THR A 60 -7.45 -23.61 1.23
N ALA A 61 -6.76 -24.27 2.15
CA ALA A 61 -5.36 -23.96 2.45
C ALA A 61 -4.47 -24.12 1.20
N GLU A 62 -4.76 -25.14 0.38
CA GLU A 62 -4.08 -25.36 -0.90
C GLU A 62 -4.43 -24.27 -1.91
N GLY A 63 -5.69 -23.82 -1.96
CA GLY A 63 -6.13 -22.69 -2.79
C GLY A 63 -5.43 -21.39 -2.42
N GLU A 64 -5.33 -21.08 -1.12
CA GLU A 64 -4.58 -19.92 -0.63
C GLU A 64 -3.09 -19.99 -0.99
N ALA A 65 -2.47 -21.17 -0.86
CA ALA A 65 -1.06 -21.38 -1.21
C ALA A 65 -0.80 -21.23 -2.73
N LEU A 66 -1.76 -21.63 -3.58
CA LEU A 66 -1.62 -21.59 -5.04
C LEU A 66 -2.06 -20.25 -5.66
N LEU A 67 -2.90 -19.47 -5.01
CA LEU A 67 -3.42 -18.20 -5.53
C LEU A 67 -2.33 -17.22 -5.96
N PRO A 68 -1.23 -17.01 -5.22
CA PRO A 68 -0.14 -16.14 -5.67
C PRO A 68 0.51 -16.57 -6.99
N PHE A 69 0.59 -17.87 -7.25
CA PHE A 69 1.09 -18.39 -8.53
C PHE A 69 0.11 -18.14 -9.66
N VAL A 70 -1.21 -18.25 -9.40
CA VAL A 70 -2.27 -17.93 -10.37
C VAL A 70 -2.17 -16.45 -10.77
N HIS A 71 -2.08 -15.55 -9.81
CA HIS A 71 -1.87 -14.11 -10.06
C HIS A 71 -0.65 -13.87 -10.92
N ARG A 72 0.49 -14.49 -10.56
CA ARG A 72 1.76 -14.33 -11.29
C ARG A 72 1.63 -14.72 -12.76
N VAL A 73 1.08 -15.90 -13.04
CA VAL A 73 0.93 -16.38 -14.43
C VAL A 73 0.04 -15.47 -15.26
N LEU A 74 -1.05 -14.98 -14.67
CA LEU A 74 -1.97 -14.05 -15.35
C LEU A 74 -1.29 -12.69 -15.59
N ALA A 75 -0.61 -12.13 -14.59
CA ALA A 75 0.11 -10.89 -14.71
C ALA A 75 1.24 -10.96 -15.77
N ASP A 76 2.01 -12.05 -15.79
CA ASP A 76 3.07 -12.25 -16.79
C ASP A 76 2.50 -12.36 -18.22
N THR A 77 1.31 -12.96 -18.37
CA THR A 77 0.60 -13.02 -19.68
C THR A 77 0.13 -11.63 -20.12
N GLU A 78 -0.41 -10.83 -19.21
CA GLU A 78 -0.79 -9.44 -19.48
C GLU A 78 0.41 -8.59 -19.86
N ALA A 79 1.55 -8.78 -19.17
CA ALA A 79 2.80 -8.08 -19.45
C ALA A 79 3.31 -8.38 -20.88
N ILE A 80 3.24 -9.63 -21.35
CA ILE A 80 3.56 -9.99 -22.74
C ILE A 80 2.69 -9.20 -23.73
N GLY A 81 1.39 -9.14 -23.47
CA GLY A 81 0.45 -8.40 -24.32
C GLY A 81 0.72 -6.89 -24.31
N ALA A 82 1.07 -6.32 -23.16
CA ALA A 82 1.41 -4.92 -23.02
C ALA A 82 2.70 -4.57 -23.78
N GLU A 83 3.74 -5.38 -23.64
CA GLU A 83 5.03 -5.17 -24.34
C GLU A 83 4.85 -5.29 -25.86
N ALA A 84 4.09 -6.28 -26.33
CA ALA A 84 3.80 -6.43 -27.77
C ALA A 84 3.07 -5.20 -28.33
N ARG A 85 2.10 -4.64 -27.61
CA ARG A 85 1.41 -3.40 -28.01
C ARG A 85 2.35 -2.19 -28.00
N ALA A 86 3.22 -2.09 -27.01
CA ALA A 86 4.20 -1.02 -26.93
C ALA A 86 5.20 -1.04 -28.09
N LEU A 87 5.60 -2.21 -28.56
CA LEU A 87 6.47 -2.39 -29.73
C LEU A 87 5.80 -1.92 -31.04
N THR A 88 4.46 -1.93 -31.10
CA THR A 88 3.68 -1.46 -32.27
C THR A 88 3.27 0.03 -32.17
N GLY A 89 3.80 0.75 -31.16
CA GLY A 89 3.49 2.18 -30.96
C GLY A 89 2.10 2.45 -30.33
N MET A 90 1.34 1.42 -29.98
CA MET A 90 0.08 1.56 -29.26
C MET A 90 0.36 1.59 -27.75
N VAL A 91 0.38 2.80 -27.17
CA VAL A 91 0.52 3.02 -25.72
C VAL A 91 -0.87 2.78 -25.08
N ARG A 92 -1.26 1.51 -24.99
CA ARG A 92 -2.46 1.07 -24.26
C ARG A 92 -2.12 -0.08 -23.35
N GLY A 93 -2.63 -0.05 -22.13
CA GLY A 93 -2.39 -1.09 -21.15
C GLY A 93 -2.98 -0.74 -19.81
N ARG A 94 -2.63 -1.52 -18.79
CA ARG A 94 -2.97 -1.28 -17.38
C ARG A 94 -1.68 -1.13 -16.60
N LEU A 95 -1.68 -0.24 -15.62
CA LEU A 95 -0.62 -0.07 -14.63
C LEU A 95 -1.24 -0.14 -13.24
N SER A 96 -0.83 -1.13 -12.45
CA SER A 96 -1.26 -1.29 -11.07
C SER A 96 -0.19 -0.73 -10.14
N VAL A 97 -0.54 0.27 -9.32
CA VAL A 97 0.39 0.96 -8.43
C VAL A 97 -0.10 0.90 -7.01
N GLY A 98 0.79 0.45 -6.10
CA GLY A 98 0.52 0.40 -4.68
C GLY A 98 1.18 1.55 -3.91
N ALA A 99 0.53 2.03 -2.83
CA ALA A 99 1.17 2.93 -1.88
C ALA A 99 0.55 2.82 -0.49
N THR A 100 1.32 3.22 0.52
CA THR A 100 0.75 3.39 1.86
C THR A 100 -0.18 4.61 1.90
N PRO A 101 -1.21 4.64 2.78
CA PRO A 101 -2.23 5.69 2.80
C PRO A 101 -1.65 7.11 2.78
N SER A 102 -0.64 7.37 3.61
CA SER A 102 0.02 8.68 3.69
C SER A 102 0.74 9.11 2.40
N LEU A 103 1.17 8.16 1.57
CA LEU A 103 1.87 8.44 0.32
C LEU A 103 0.91 8.60 -0.86
N ILE A 104 -0.28 8.02 -0.80
CA ILE A 104 -1.28 8.16 -1.86
C ILE A 104 -1.62 9.63 -2.06
N THR A 105 -2.06 10.31 -1.03
CA THR A 105 -2.60 11.68 -1.13
C THR A 105 -1.56 12.70 -1.59
N ARG A 106 -0.34 12.61 -1.08
CA ARG A 106 0.68 13.66 -1.27
C ARG A 106 1.71 13.36 -2.34
N VAL A 107 1.92 12.09 -2.67
CA VAL A 107 2.95 11.67 -3.63
C VAL A 107 2.31 11.04 -4.85
N LEU A 108 1.54 9.96 -4.65
CA LEU A 108 1.06 9.16 -5.76
C LEU A 108 -0.03 9.87 -6.57
N ALA A 109 -1.04 10.46 -5.91
CA ALA A 109 -2.16 11.07 -6.63
C ALA A 109 -1.73 12.23 -7.55
N PRO A 110 -0.91 13.21 -7.13
CA PRO A 110 -0.40 14.23 -8.04
C PRO A 110 0.42 13.63 -9.20
N ALA A 111 1.28 12.65 -8.92
CA ALA A 111 2.08 11.98 -9.93
C ALA A 111 1.22 11.23 -10.96
N LEU A 112 0.15 10.56 -10.52
CA LEU A 112 -0.76 9.83 -11.41
C LEU A 112 -1.59 10.78 -12.29
N VAL A 113 -1.95 11.97 -11.83
CA VAL A 113 -2.63 12.99 -12.66
C VAL A 113 -1.74 13.42 -13.82
N GLU A 114 -0.47 13.74 -13.55
CA GLU A 114 0.52 14.11 -14.57
C GLU A 114 0.79 12.94 -15.52
N PHE A 115 0.97 11.74 -14.96
CA PHE A 115 1.18 10.52 -15.73
C PHE A 115 0.01 10.22 -16.68
N HIS A 116 -1.23 10.29 -16.18
CA HIS A 116 -2.42 10.05 -16.98
C HIS A 116 -2.57 11.06 -18.12
N THR A 117 -2.23 12.33 -17.87
CA THR A 117 -2.23 13.37 -18.91
C THR A 117 -1.26 13.02 -20.04
N SER A 118 -0.09 12.50 -19.71
CA SER A 118 0.96 12.12 -20.67
C SER A 118 0.70 10.76 -21.32
N HIS A 119 -0.07 9.89 -20.67
CA HIS A 119 -0.32 8.51 -21.09
C HIS A 119 -1.82 8.16 -21.01
N PRO A 120 -2.71 8.84 -21.75
CA PRO A 120 -4.18 8.68 -21.59
C PRO A 120 -4.71 7.30 -21.98
N GLY A 121 -3.91 6.51 -22.69
CA GLY A 121 -4.26 5.13 -23.07
C GLY A 121 -3.94 4.07 -22.00
N ILE A 122 -3.35 4.47 -20.86
CA ILE A 122 -3.03 3.55 -19.76
C ILE A 122 -4.11 3.64 -18.70
N GLU A 123 -4.76 2.51 -18.43
CA GLU A 123 -5.67 2.35 -17.30
C GLU A 123 -4.86 2.27 -16.01
N LEU A 124 -5.21 3.08 -15.01
CA LEU A 124 -4.55 3.12 -13.71
C LEU A 124 -5.37 2.36 -12.68
N ALA A 125 -4.74 1.41 -12.00
CA ALA A 125 -5.29 0.75 -10.82
C ALA A 125 -4.44 1.15 -9.61
N VAL A 126 -5.09 1.59 -8.53
CA VAL A 126 -4.41 2.00 -7.30
C VAL A 126 -4.77 1.06 -6.17
N VAL A 127 -3.76 0.58 -5.46
CA VAL A 127 -3.90 -0.28 -4.30
C VAL A 127 -3.38 0.45 -3.07
N GLU A 128 -4.24 0.61 -2.06
CA GLU A 128 -3.89 1.17 -0.77
C GLU A 128 -3.65 0.05 0.23
N ALA A 129 -2.42 -0.07 0.73
CA ALA A 129 -2.07 -1.09 1.72
C ALA A 129 -0.79 -0.71 2.49
N GLY A 130 -0.50 -1.41 3.60
CA GLY A 130 0.80 -1.30 4.28
C GLY A 130 1.94 -1.93 3.48
N SER A 131 3.18 -1.49 3.72
CA SER A 131 4.37 -1.91 2.94
C SER A 131 4.52 -3.43 2.86
N ARG A 132 4.26 -4.16 3.96
CA ARG A 132 4.34 -5.63 3.97
C ARG A 132 3.34 -6.28 3.00
N GLN A 133 2.11 -5.79 2.96
CA GLN A 133 1.08 -6.30 2.05
C GLN A 133 1.41 -5.95 0.60
N LEU A 134 1.90 -4.72 0.34
CA LEU A 134 2.34 -4.28 -0.98
C LEU A 134 3.48 -5.15 -1.52
N VAL A 135 4.43 -5.55 -0.66
CA VAL A 135 5.50 -6.50 -1.02
C VAL A 135 4.92 -7.84 -1.47
N GLY A 136 3.94 -8.39 -0.75
CA GLY A 136 3.23 -9.60 -1.17
C GLY A 136 2.54 -9.45 -2.52
N GLN A 137 1.89 -8.31 -2.76
CA GLN A 137 1.19 -8.01 -4.02
C GLN A 137 2.16 -7.74 -5.19
N LEU A 138 3.34 -7.18 -4.93
CA LEU A 138 4.41 -7.11 -5.93
C LEU A 138 4.89 -8.51 -6.32
N THR A 139 5.18 -9.36 -5.35
CA THR A 139 5.69 -10.71 -5.61
C THR A 139 4.66 -11.62 -6.29
N SER A 140 3.35 -11.43 -6.00
CA SER A 140 2.27 -12.13 -6.72
C SER A 140 1.96 -11.52 -8.10
N GLY A 141 2.44 -10.30 -8.39
CA GLY A 141 2.18 -9.60 -9.66
C GLY A 141 0.83 -8.88 -9.72
N GLU A 142 0.12 -8.73 -8.60
CA GLU A 142 -1.09 -7.91 -8.50
C GLU A 142 -0.78 -6.41 -8.62
N VAL A 143 0.42 -6.01 -8.20
CA VAL A 143 0.95 -4.64 -8.28
C VAL A 143 2.23 -4.65 -9.09
N ASP A 144 2.39 -3.68 -10.00
CA ASP A 144 3.57 -3.53 -10.85
C ASP A 144 4.66 -2.68 -10.21
N LEU A 145 4.26 -1.65 -9.47
CA LEU A 145 5.13 -0.68 -8.81
C LEU A 145 4.51 -0.27 -7.47
N ALA A 146 5.30 -0.10 -6.43
CA ALA A 146 4.78 0.37 -5.15
C ALA A 146 5.67 1.43 -4.50
N LEU A 147 5.04 2.37 -3.78
CA LEU A 147 5.70 3.25 -2.82
C LEU A 147 5.61 2.59 -1.44
N VAL A 148 6.76 2.21 -0.91
CA VAL A 148 6.89 1.48 0.36
C VAL A 148 7.78 2.24 1.34
N VAL A 149 7.74 1.83 2.61
CA VAL A 149 8.62 2.34 3.67
C VAL A 149 9.69 1.28 3.97
N LEU A 150 10.95 1.70 3.93
CA LEU A 150 12.07 0.83 4.26
C LEU A 150 12.18 0.59 5.79
N PRO A 151 12.78 -0.52 6.22
CA PRO A 151 13.44 -1.56 5.43
C PRO A 151 12.48 -2.60 4.84
N ILE A 152 12.75 -3.04 3.62
CA ILE A 152 12.14 -4.22 2.99
C ILE A 152 13.23 -5.28 2.86
N THR A 153 12.98 -6.48 3.37
CA THR A 153 13.95 -7.58 3.41
C THR A 153 13.57 -8.75 2.49
N ASP A 154 12.50 -8.61 1.72
CA ASP A 154 12.05 -9.66 0.80
C ASP A 154 12.94 -9.71 -0.43
N PRO A 155 13.63 -10.85 -0.73
CA PRO A 155 14.53 -10.97 -1.87
C PRO A 155 13.80 -10.95 -3.23
N GLY A 156 12.48 -11.11 -3.26
CA GLY A 156 11.66 -11.03 -4.48
C GLY A 156 11.36 -9.60 -4.91
N VAL A 157 11.81 -8.58 -4.16
CA VAL A 157 11.52 -7.17 -4.42
C VAL A 157 12.79 -6.34 -4.40
N ASP A 158 13.03 -5.60 -5.48
CA ASP A 158 14.05 -4.57 -5.55
C ASP A 158 13.47 -3.23 -5.09
N THR A 159 14.26 -2.47 -4.36
CA THR A 159 13.87 -1.16 -3.84
C THR A 159 14.86 -0.07 -4.22
N THR A 160 14.35 1.10 -4.61
CA THR A 160 15.13 2.31 -4.87
C THR A 160 14.67 3.40 -3.91
N PRO A 161 15.50 3.86 -2.96
CA PRO A 161 15.16 4.97 -2.08
C PRO A 161 14.84 6.25 -2.87
N LEU A 162 13.79 6.96 -2.47
CA LEU A 162 13.37 8.23 -3.08
C LEU A 162 13.69 9.43 -2.18
N PHE A 163 13.21 9.40 -0.94
CA PHE A 163 13.41 10.49 0.01
C PHE A 163 13.18 10.01 1.45
N ASP A 164 13.74 10.78 2.39
CA ASP A 164 13.46 10.62 3.81
C ASP A 164 12.29 11.53 4.22
N ASP A 165 11.30 10.96 4.87
CA ASP A 165 10.11 11.64 5.36
C ASP A 165 10.22 11.77 6.89
N PRO A 166 10.45 12.98 7.42
CA PRO A 166 10.56 13.20 8.85
C PRO A 166 9.22 12.91 9.54
N LEU A 167 9.31 12.35 10.75
CA LEU A 167 8.16 12.18 11.62
C LEU A 167 8.01 13.38 12.54
N VAL A 168 6.77 13.74 12.82
CA VAL A 168 6.38 14.84 13.72
C VAL A 168 5.43 14.32 14.78
N LEU A 169 5.36 14.99 15.90
CA LEU A 169 4.31 14.81 16.90
C LEU A 169 3.13 15.70 16.50
N ALA A 170 2.01 15.09 16.11
CA ALA A 170 0.76 15.80 15.87
C ALA A 170 -0.02 15.94 17.18
N VAL A 171 -0.44 17.16 17.51
CA VAL A 171 -1.22 17.49 18.70
C VAL A 171 -2.33 18.48 18.38
N ALA A 172 -3.37 18.51 19.19
CA ALA A 172 -4.40 19.55 19.12
C ALA A 172 -3.82 20.93 19.47
N PRO A 173 -4.40 22.04 18.99
CA PRO A 173 -3.86 23.40 19.22
C PRO A 173 -3.77 23.80 20.70
N ASP A 174 -4.66 23.28 21.52
CA ASP A 174 -4.74 23.52 22.95
C ASP A 174 -3.88 22.57 23.81
N HIS A 175 -3.19 21.62 23.15
CA HIS A 175 -2.33 20.68 23.85
C HIS A 175 -1.11 21.38 24.46
N PRO A 176 -0.67 21.03 25.70
CA PRO A 176 0.46 21.69 26.37
C PRO A 176 1.76 21.71 25.53
N LEU A 177 1.99 20.71 24.69
CA LEU A 177 3.17 20.65 23.82
C LEU A 177 3.02 21.51 22.55
N ALA A 178 1.85 22.04 22.22
CA ALA A 178 1.62 22.78 20.96
C ALA A 178 2.50 24.06 20.86
N VAL A 179 2.92 24.62 21.99
CA VAL A 179 3.79 25.78 22.05
C VAL A 179 5.29 25.45 21.90
N GLN A 180 5.64 24.17 21.91
CA GLN A 180 7.03 23.74 21.80
C GLN A 180 7.50 23.80 20.34
N ARG A 181 8.71 24.31 20.12
CA ARG A 181 9.34 24.31 18.79
C ARG A 181 9.83 22.92 18.36
N ARG A 182 10.19 22.08 19.33
CA ARG A 182 10.66 20.70 19.12
C ARG A 182 10.33 19.86 20.35
N VAL A 183 10.14 18.56 20.12
CA VAL A 183 9.96 17.56 21.19
C VAL A 183 11.08 16.52 21.13
N ARG A 184 11.38 15.90 22.24
CA ARG A 184 12.27 14.74 22.32
C ARG A 184 11.44 13.48 22.38
N VAL A 185 12.02 12.32 22.02
CA VAL A 185 11.33 11.03 22.21
C VAL A 185 11.02 10.82 23.71
N ALA A 186 11.90 11.28 24.60
CA ALA A 186 11.67 11.23 26.04
C ALA A 186 10.41 11.99 26.51
N ASP A 187 9.96 12.99 25.78
CA ASP A 187 8.75 13.75 26.13
C ASP A 187 7.46 12.96 25.80
N LEU A 188 7.58 11.78 25.20
CA LEU A 188 6.48 10.83 24.98
C LEU A 188 6.19 9.96 26.22
N ASP A 189 7.04 10.01 27.26
CA ASP A 189 6.85 9.17 28.45
C ASP A 189 5.55 9.52 29.17
N GLY A 190 4.70 8.51 29.38
CA GLY A 190 3.37 8.69 29.94
C GLY A 190 2.39 9.51 29.10
N LEU A 191 2.83 10.08 27.96
CA LEU A 191 1.99 10.88 27.08
C LEU A 191 0.84 10.02 26.50
N PRO A 192 -0.41 10.53 26.52
CA PRO A 192 -1.52 9.87 25.83
C PRO A 192 -1.27 9.82 24.32
N LEU A 193 -1.04 8.61 23.77
CA LEU A 193 -0.84 8.43 22.34
C LEU A 193 -2.02 7.70 21.69
N VAL A 194 -2.49 8.25 20.59
CA VAL A 194 -3.34 7.58 19.60
C VAL A 194 -2.43 6.79 18.68
N MET A 195 -2.61 5.48 18.62
CA MET A 195 -1.72 4.57 17.91
C MET A 195 -2.41 3.91 16.71
N PHE A 196 -1.65 3.72 15.65
CA PHE A 196 -2.06 2.99 14.46
C PHE A 196 -2.35 1.52 14.76
N ARG A 197 -3.11 0.86 13.86
CA ARG A 197 -3.38 -0.58 13.94
C ARG A 197 -2.11 -1.42 13.88
N GLU A 198 -2.18 -2.64 14.32
CA GLU A 198 -1.11 -3.61 14.16
C GLU A 198 -0.79 -3.84 12.66
N GLY A 199 0.49 -4.04 12.37
CA GLY A 199 0.98 -4.20 11.01
C GLY A 199 1.16 -2.88 10.22
N TYR A 200 0.84 -1.73 10.84
CA TYR A 200 1.13 -0.44 10.24
C TYR A 200 2.57 0.00 10.55
N ASP A 201 3.32 0.41 9.52
CA ASP A 201 4.76 0.71 9.64
C ASP A 201 5.06 1.77 10.72
N LEU A 202 4.23 2.81 10.81
CA LEU A 202 4.41 3.88 11.81
C LEU A 202 4.26 3.42 13.25
N ARG A 203 3.40 2.42 13.51
CA ARG A 203 3.33 1.81 14.84
C ARG A 203 4.67 1.17 15.22
N ALA A 204 5.25 0.41 14.31
CA ALA A 204 6.53 -0.26 14.55
C ALA A 204 7.65 0.76 14.79
N VAL A 205 7.74 1.78 13.95
CA VAL A 205 8.75 2.86 14.09
C VAL A 205 8.58 3.62 15.39
N THR A 206 7.36 4.02 15.76
CA THR A 206 7.09 4.76 16.98
C THR A 206 7.45 3.95 18.23
N LEU A 207 7.01 2.68 18.28
CA LEU A 207 7.30 1.82 19.43
C LEU A 207 8.78 1.44 19.51
N ALA A 208 9.49 1.32 18.37
CA ALA A 208 10.93 1.11 18.36
C ALA A 208 11.65 2.32 18.96
N ALA A 209 11.34 3.54 18.51
CA ALA A 209 11.93 4.76 19.04
C ALA A 209 11.66 4.94 20.54
N CYS A 210 10.47 4.60 21.02
CA CYS A 210 10.15 4.62 22.45
C CYS A 210 10.99 3.61 23.23
N ARG A 211 11.15 2.38 22.74
CA ARG A 211 11.99 1.35 23.39
C ARG A 211 13.47 1.77 23.45
N ASP A 212 14.00 2.32 22.36
CA ASP A 212 15.40 2.77 22.28
C ASP A 212 15.69 3.94 23.23
N ALA A 213 14.67 4.71 23.58
CA ALA A 213 14.76 5.83 24.52
C ALA A 213 14.32 5.46 25.95
N ASP A 214 13.99 4.19 26.22
CA ASP A 214 13.43 3.73 27.51
C ASP A 214 12.17 4.51 27.94
N VAL A 215 11.26 4.73 27.00
CA VAL A 215 10.04 5.53 27.14
C VAL A 215 8.80 4.64 27.01
N GLN A 216 7.81 4.86 27.87
CA GLN A 216 6.55 4.11 27.87
C GLN A 216 5.33 5.05 27.66
N PRO A 217 4.93 5.31 26.41
CA PRO A 217 3.75 6.11 26.14
C PRO A 217 2.48 5.41 26.61
N ARG A 218 1.48 6.17 27.02
CA ARG A 218 0.17 5.64 27.38
C ARG A 218 -0.70 5.53 26.14
N LEU A 219 -0.90 4.33 25.61
CA LEU A 219 -1.75 4.13 24.43
C LEU A 219 -3.23 4.28 24.81
N VAL A 220 -3.86 5.39 24.39
CA VAL A 220 -5.28 5.71 24.69
C VAL A 220 -6.23 5.20 23.61
N SER A 221 -5.75 4.99 22.40
CA SER A 221 -6.48 4.35 21.30
C SER A 221 -5.52 3.57 20.44
N GLN A 222 -5.98 2.45 19.89
CA GLN A 222 -5.22 1.59 18.99
C GLN A 222 -6.13 1.10 17.86
N GLY A 223 -5.62 1.03 16.63
CA GLY A 223 -6.35 0.44 15.51
C GLY A 223 -6.80 1.43 14.42
N GLY A 224 -6.43 2.70 14.51
CA GLY A 224 -6.75 3.70 13.47
C GLY A 224 -5.87 3.58 12.22
N GLU A 225 -6.43 4.04 11.09
CA GLU A 225 -5.71 4.45 9.88
C GLU A 225 -5.37 5.94 9.97
N MET A 226 -4.62 6.50 9.02
CA MET A 226 -4.09 7.87 9.09
C MET A 226 -5.16 8.92 9.40
N ASP A 227 -6.26 8.94 8.65
CA ASP A 227 -7.32 9.95 8.84
C ASP A 227 -8.02 9.80 10.18
N GLY A 228 -8.28 8.57 10.61
CA GLY A 228 -8.88 8.28 11.92
C GLY A 228 -7.97 8.71 13.08
N VAL A 229 -6.67 8.44 12.97
CA VAL A 229 -5.67 8.86 13.98
C VAL A 229 -5.62 10.38 14.08
N LEU A 230 -5.52 11.09 12.94
CA LEU A 230 -5.52 12.56 12.92
C LEU A 230 -6.82 13.15 13.46
N ALA A 231 -7.98 12.55 13.16
CA ALA A 231 -9.28 12.97 13.69
C ALA A 231 -9.36 12.81 15.22
N PHE A 232 -8.84 11.71 15.78
CA PHE A 232 -8.79 11.51 17.22
C PHE A 232 -7.87 12.52 17.91
N VAL A 233 -6.72 12.85 17.28
CA VAL A 233 -5.81 13.90 17.78
C VAL A 233 -6.51 15.25 17.75
N ALA A 234 -7.22 15.59 16.67
CA ALA A 234 -7.96 16.84 16.55
C ALA A 234 -9.08 16.96 17.59
N ALA A 235 -9.69 15.84 17.96
CA ALA A 235 -10.70 15.77 19.02
C ALA A 235 -10.09 15.82 20.45
N GLY A 236 -8.76 15.93 20.61
CA GLY A 236 -8.10 16.05 21.90
C GLY A 236 -7.92 14.72 22.66
N LEU A 237 -8.07 13.56 22.01
CA LEU A 237 -7.91 12.25 22.66
C LEU A 237 -6.48 11.99 23.12
N GLY A 238 -5.49 12.56 22.43
CA GLY A 238 -4.06 12.43 22.71
C GLY A 238 -3.22 12.96 21.55
N ALA A 239 -1.94 12.63 21.54
CA ALA A 239 -1.00 12.96 20.47
C ALA A 239 -0.78 11.75 19.55
N ALA A 240 -0.20 11.97 18.38
CA ALA A 240 0.23 10.88 17.49
C ALA A 240 1.57 11.20 16.82
N VAL A 241 2.40 10.19 16.61
CA VAL A 241 3.60 10.31 15.77
C VAL A 241 3.22 10.00 14.34
N VAL A 242 3.32 10.98 13.45
CA VAL A 242 2.88 10.90 12.07
C VAL A 242 3.95 11.40 11.11
N PRO A 243 3.96 11.00 9.84
CA PRO A 243 4.85 11.57 8.85
C PRO A 243 4.51 13.04 8.59
N ALA A 244 5.53 13.88 8.42
CA ALA A 244 5.30 15.29 8.09
C ALA A 244 4.48 15.46 6.80
N ILE A 245 4.70 14.58 5.83
CA ILE A 245 3.96 14.58 4.56
C ILE A 245 2.46 14.29 4.73
N ALA A 246 2.06 13.59 5.80
CA ALA A 246 0.66 13.26 6.06
C ALA A 246 -0.13 14.42 6.72
N MET A 247 0.57 15.45 7.21
CA MET A 247 -0.10 16.60 7.82
C MET A 247 -0.85 17.41 6.76
N PRO A 248 -2.19 17.59 6.90
CA PRO A 248 -2.94 18.41 5.96
C PRO A 248 -2.46 19.88 6.00
N ALA A 249 -2.35 20.52 4.83
CA ALA A 249 -1.88 21.90 4.74
C ALA A 249 -2.79 22.91 5.49
N GLU A 250 -4.09 22.62 5.55
CA GLU A 250 -5.10 23.44 6.25
C GLU A 250 -5.51 22.83 7.61
N SER A 251 -4.63 22.00 8.20
CA SER A 251 -4.92 21.36 9.47
C SER A 251 -4.91 22.37 10.63
N THR A 252 -5.85 22.23 11.54
CA THR A 252 -5.79 22.91 12.85
C THR A 252 -4.76 22.28 13.80
N LEU A 253 -4.27 21.07 13.48
CA LEU A 253 -3.29 20.37 14.30
C LEU A 253 -1.92 21.05 14.25
N CYS A 254 -1.21 21.01 15.38
CA CYS A 254 0.18 21.43 15.46
C CYS A 254 1.09 20.23 15.14
N ALA A 255 1.99 20.40 14.17
CA ALA A 255 3.02 19.43 13.80
C ALA A 255 4.35 19.85 14.46
N ILE A 256 4.79 19.11 15.48
CA ILE A 256 5.99 19.45 16.25
C ILE A 256 7.12 18.49 15.85
N PRO A 257 8.21 18.97 15.23
CA PRO A 257 9.33 18.12 14.84
C PRO A 257 10.09 17.60 16.07
N PHE A 258 10.68 16.41 15.93
CA PHE A 258 11.57 15.86 16.95
C PHE A 258 12.94 16.57 16.94
N THR A 259 13.59 16.63 18.10
CA THR A 259 14.97 17.13 18.22
C THR A 259 15.94 16.21 17.48
N ARG A 260 17.01 16.78 16.90
CA ARG A 260 18.01 15.99 16.17
C ARG A 260 18.61 14.87 17.02
N PRO A 261 18.84 13.67 16.41
CA PRO A 261 18.76 13.35 14.98
C PRO A 261 17.34 13.30 14.43
N GLY A 262 16.30 13.30 15.28
CA GLY A 262 14.90 13.22 14.89
C GLY A 262 14.45 11.79 14.60
N LEU A 263 13.19 11.65 14.23
CA LEU A 263 12.63 10.40 13.72
C LEU A 263 12.31 10.60 12.25
N SER A 264 12.62 9.62 11.42
CA SER A 264 12.28 9.63 9.99
C SER A 264 11.98 8.22 9.50
N ARG A 265 11.35 8.15 8.34
CA ARG A 265 11.21 6.92 7.55
C ARG A 265 11.72 7.18 6.14
N THR A 266 12.35 6.18 5.52
CA THR A 266 12.78 6.29 4.13
C THR A 266 11.68 5.71 3.23
N VAL A 267 11.20 6.53 2.31
CA VAL A 267 10.26 6.12 1.26
C VAL A 267 11.06 5.63 0.06
N ALA A 268 10.64 4.50 -0.50
CA ALA A 268 11.28 3.88 -1.65
C ALA A 268 10.26 3.46 -2.70
N LEU A 269 10.68 3.44 -3.95
CA LEU A 269 10.04 2.68 -5.01
C LEU A 269 10.40 1.22 -4.87
N ALA A 270 9.42 0.35 -5.09
CA ALA A 270 9.59 -1.09 -5.04
C ALA A 270 8.95 -1.74 -6.27
N HIS A 271 9.62 -2.76 -6.82
CA HIS A 271 9.13 -3.59 -7.91
C HIS A 271 9.66 -5.01 -7.78
N ARG A 272 9.12 -5.94 -8.53
CA ARG A 272 9.62 -7.34 -8.55
C ARG A 272 11.07 -7.39 -9.05
N ALA A 273 11.91 -8.18 -8.36
CA ALA A 273 13.31 -8.36 -8.70
C ALA A 273 13.53 -9.34 -9.88
N ASP A 274 12.61 -10.30 -10.08
CA ASP A 274 12.78 -11.43 -11.00
C ASP A 274 12.32 -11.12 -12.45
N ARG A 275 11.85 -9.89 -12.74
CA ARG A 275 11.43 -9.49 -14.10
C ARG A 275 11.77 -8.03 -14.41
N PRO A 276 11.90 -7.67 -15.71
CA PRO A 276 12.03 -6.28 -16.13
C PRO A 276 10.80 -5.48 -15.71
N VAL A 277 11.01 -4.25 -15.25
CA VAL A 277 9.93 -3.31 -14.95
C VAL A 277 9.16 -2.98 -16.24
N PRO A 278 7.83 -3.13 -16.30
CA PRO A 278 7.03 -2.77 -17.46
C PRO A 278 7.28 -1.30 -17.87
N ARG A 279 7.18 -0.97 -19.17
CA ARG A 279 7.47 0.38 -19.68
C ARG A 279 6.65 1.47 -18.99
N ALA A 280 5.36 1.22 -18.78
CA ALA A 280 4.48 2.15 -18.07
C ALA A 280 4.92 2.37 -16.62
N ALA A 281 5.27 1.30 -15.91
CA ALA A 281 5.77 1.36 -14.55
C ALA A 281 7.12 2.09 -14.47
N ARG A 282 8.01 1.87 -15.45
CA ARG A 282 9.30 2.58 -15.54
C ARG A 282 9.10 4.08 -15.78
N ALA A 283 8.21 4.47 -16.70
CA ALA A 283 7.93 5.88 -16.95
C ALA A 283 7.38 6.59 -15.69
N LEU A 284 6.50 5.93 -14.94
CA LEU A 284 6.02 6.46 -13.65
C LEU A 284 7.15 6.48 -12.60
N ALA A 285 8.00 5.46 -12.55
CA ALA A 285 9.14 5.41 -11.64
C ALA A 285 10.13 6.55 -11.90
N ASP A 286 10.44 6.83 -13.17
CA ASP A 286 11.32 7.94 -13.57
C ASP A 286 10.72 9.30 -13.17
N GLN A 287 9.41 9.48 -13.34
CA GLN A 287 8.70 10.67 -12.90
C GLN A 287 8.76 10.83 -11.37
N LEU A 288 8.50 9.77 -10.61
CA LEU A 288 8.55 9.77 -9.14
C LEU A 288 9.98 10.02 -8.62
N ALA A 289 11.00 9.48 -9.29
CA ALA A 289 12.41 9.72 -8.95
C ALA A 289 12.83 11.19 -9.17
N GLY A 290 12.14 11.91 -10.04
CA GLY A 290 12.32 13.35 -10.27
C GLY A 290 11.72 14.25 -9.17
N LEU A 291 10.87 13.71 -8.29
CA LEU A 291 10.27 14.46 -7.19
C LEU A 291 11.34 14.87 -6.16
N ARG A 292 11.33 16.14 -5.74
CA ARG A 292 12.21 16.62 -4.69
C ARG A 292 11.46 16.62 -3.36
N GLN A 293 12.12 16.16 -2.32
CA GLN A 293 11.56 16.17 -0.94
C GLN A 293 10.97 17.54 -0.54
N ARG A 294 11.59 18.64 -0.99
CA ARG A 294 11.12 20.01 -0.70
C ARG A 294 9.73 20.33 -1.28
N ASP A 295 9.36 19.66 -2.36
CA ASP A 295 8.09 19.90 -3.06
C ASP A 295 6.94 19.09 -2.39
N LEU A 296 7.31 18.08 -1.62
CA LEU A 296 6.38 17.15 -0.97
C LEU A 296 6.04 17.52 0.48
N ILE A 297 6.98 18.12 1.19
CA ILE A 297 6.84 18.45 2.61
C ILE A 297 6.65 19.97 2.72
N ALA A 298 5.42 20.41 3.05
CA ALA A 298 5.22 21.81 3.44
C ALA A 298 6.12 22.10 4.65
N PRO A 299 6.87 23.22 4.67
CA PRO A 299 7.66 23.58 5.84
C PRO A 299 6.73 23.66 7.05
N PRO A 300 7.15 23.13 8.22
CA PRO A 300 6.36 23.26 9.44
C PRO A 300 6.07 24.75 9.66
N ALA A 301 4.83 25.07 10.06
CA ALA A 301 4.37 26.43 10.31
C ALA A 301 5.16 27.06 11.48
N GLY A 302 6.37 27.45 11.25
CA GLY A 302 7.31 27.97 12.26
C GLY A 302 8.60 28.56 11.68
N ASP A 303 8.89 28.30 10.42
CA ASP A 303 10.11 28.82 9.75
C ASP A 303 9.82 30.02 8.83
N ARG A 304 8.75 30.77 9.11
CA ARG A 304 8.63 32.14 8.56
C ARG A 304 9.35 33.07 9.52
N THR A 305 10.62 33.36 9.19
CA THR A 305 11.41 34.46 9.78
C THR A 305 10.66 35.76 9.75
#